data_cc0696dc5bc97572ed5d40e3373a3d4a
#
_entry.id   cc0696dc5bc97572ed5d40e3373a3d4a
#
_cell.length_a   1.000
_cell.length_b   1.000
_cell.length_c   1.000
_cell.angle_alpha   90.00
_cell.angle_beta   90.00
_cell.angle_gamma   90.00
#
_symmetry.space_group_name_H-M   'P 1'
#
loop_
_entity.id
_entity.type
_entity.pdbx_description
1 polymer ?
#
loop_
_entity_poly.entity_id
_entity_poly.type
_entity_poly.pdbx_seq_one_letter_code
_entity_poly.pdbx_strand_id
1 'polypeptide(L)'
;MVKKMKNISINKLKDFIGKEVQLNGWIYNLRSVGKIWFAIVRDGTGFVQCVVTSNDVSTDVFELESALSQESSVTVTGIVQEDSRSDLGVEILVKDMDVIHIAEEYPIALKEHGVSFLMDNRHLWLRSKKQYAIMKVRQNVIKSIRDFFDTRDFVLIDSPMFTGNAVEGTTTLFETEYFNRSAYLTQSGQLYQEAGAMAFGKTYCFGPCFRAEKSKTRKHLTEFWMVEPEMAFYDLKDNMDLIEEFIVHIVSQSIENCKEELKILERDITLLEKVKSPFPRITYDEAVKLLHDNGQEFKYGSDFGAPDEELIASKFDSPVMIHSWPHETKAFYMKRDDSDKLALGVDVIAPEGYGEIVGGGQREDDHDTLVERIENHGLPISAFKWYLDLRKYGSVTHSGFGLGLERTVSWICGIDHVRQTIPFPRTMGRLEP
;
A
#
# COMPACT_ATOMS: atom_id res chain seq x y z
N MET A 1 11.69 -42.42 -22.57
CA MET A 1 11.06 -41.16 -22.16
C MET A 1 11.88 -40.57 -21.02
N VAL A 2 12.64 -39.53 -21.28
CA VAL A 2 13.33 -38.77 -20.20
C VAL A 2 12.25 -38.15 -19.31
N LYS A 3 12.21 -38.53 -18.05
CA LYS A 3 11.24 -37.97 -17.08
C LYS A 3 11.59 -36.47 -16.96
N LYS A 4 10.76 -35.61 -17.54
CA LYS A 4 10.97 -34.16 -17.46
C LYS A 4 11.02 -33.78 -15.97
N MET A 5 12.15 -33.30 -15.48
CA MET A 5 12.26 -32.82 -14.11
C MET A 5 11.25 -31.72 -13.88
N LYS A 6 10.63 -31.69 -12.70
CA LYS A 6 9.66 -30.66 -12.34
C LYS A 6 10.43 -29.41 -11.91
N ASN A 7 10.14 -28.28 -12.51
CA ASN A 7 10.67 -27.01 -12.07
C ASN A 7 10.25 -26.72 -10.61
N ILE A 8 11.24 -26.38 -9.79
CA ILE A 8 11.06 -26.01 -8.38
C ILE A 8 11.27 -24.51 -8.23
N SER A 9 10.40 -23.83 -7.51
CA SER A 9 10.56 -22.42 -7.18
C SER A 9 11.59 -22.21 -6.07
N ILE A 10 12.31 -21.10 -6.11
CA ILE A 10 13.42 -20.78 -5.18
C ILE A 10 12.97 -20.82 -3.72
N ASN A 11 11.79 -20.30 -3.39
CA ASN A 11 11.26 -20.32 -2.01
C ASN A 11 10.99 -21.72 -1.43
N LYS A 12 11.05 -22.78 -2.27
CA LYS A 12 10.87 -24.18 -1.84
C LYS A 12 12.16 -24.98 -1.82
N LEU A 13 13.29 -24.40 -2.18
CA LEU A 13 14.56 -25.13 -2.30
C LEU A 13 14.98 -25.79 -1.00
N LYS A 14 14.67 -25.23 0.17
CA LYS A 14 14.96 -25.85 1.48
C LYS A 14 14.38 -27.26 1.64
N ASP A 15 13.27 -27.57 0.99
CA ASP A 15 12.62 -28.88 1.03
C ASP A 15 13.34 -29.93 0.17
N PHE A 16 14.36 -29.49 -0.58
CA PHE A 16 15.08 -30.30 -1.56
C PHE A 16 16.58 -30.43 -1.30
N ILE A 17 17.04 -30.16 -0.08
CA ILE A 17 18.46 -30.29 0.28
C ILE A 17 18.94 -31.74 -0.03
N GLY A 18 20.10 -31.84 -0.71
CA GLY A 18 20.71 -33.09 -1.17
C GLY A 18 20.07 -33.68 -2.43
N LYS A 19 19.03 -33.04 -2.99
CA LYS A 19 18.34 -33.53 -4.20
C LYS A 19 18.70 -32.69 -5.41
N GLU A 20 18.65 -33.34 -6.57
CA GLU A 20 18.76 -32.67 -7.85
C GLU A 20 17.44 -31.98 -8.21
N VAL A 21 17.52 -30.71 -8.59
CA VAL A 21 16.38 -29.86 -8.95
C VAL A 21 16.64 -29.16 -10.28
N GLN A 22 15.56 -28.71 -10.90
CA GLN A 22 15.58 -27.79 -12.04
C GLN A 22 14.80 -26.53 -11.67
N LEU A 23 15.35 -25.36 -12.01
CA LEU A 23 14.66 -24.08 -11.86
C LEU A 23 14.84 -23.21 -13.09
N ASN A 24 13.86 -22.39 -13.40
CA ASN A 24 13.92 -21.35 -14.41
C ASN A 24 14.05 -19.99 -13.73
N GLY A 25 14.89 -19.12 -14.28
CA GLY A 25 15.06 -17.80 -13.68
C GLY A 25 15.87 -16.86 -14.56
N TRP A 26 16.18 -15.72 -13.98
CA TRP A 26 16.98 -14.67 -14.60
C TRP A 26 18.23 -14.44 -13.78
N ILE A 27 19.35 -14.23 -14.48
CA ILE A 27 20.63 -13.88 -13.87
C ILE A 27 20.54 -12.47 -13.27
N TYR A 28 20.57 -12.38 -11.95
CA TYR A 28 20.57 -11.11 -11.24
C TYR A 28 21.98 -10.52 -11.13
N ASN A 29 22.97 -11.36 -10.87
CA ASN A 29 24.38 -10.98 -10.76
C ASN A 29 25.28 -12.16 -11.11
N LEU A 30 26.47 -11.87 -11.65
CA LEU A 30 27.52 -12.82 -11.95
C LEU A 30 28.84 -12.36 -11.32
N ARG A 31 29.61 -13.31 -10.82
CA ARG A 31 31.00 -13.08 -10.38
C ARG A 31 31.81 -14.34 -10.59
N SER A 32 33.08 -14.22 -10.91
CA SER A 32 33.99 -15.35 -11.08
C SER A 32 35.25 -15.22 -10.22
N VAL A 33 35.78 -16.37 -9.80
CA VAL A 33 37.05 -16.46 -9.08
C VAL A 33 37.77 -17.76 -9.52
N GLY A 34 38.72 -17.63 -10.40
CA GLY A 34 39.54 -18.75 -10.92
C GLY A 34 38.70 -19.80 -11.66
N LYS A 35 38.54 -20.99 -11.08
CA LYS A 35 37.81 -22.13 -11.68
C LYS A 35 36.36 -22.25 -11.21
N ILE A 36 35.82 -21.20 -10.59
CA ILE A 36 34.48 -21.17 -10.08
C ILE A 36 33.84 -19.84 -10.47
N TRP A 37 32.59 -19.89 -10.90
CA TRP A 37 31.78 -18.68 -10.99
C TRP A 37 30.44 -18.88 -10.30
N PHE A 38 29.83 -17.75 -9.92
CA PHE A 38 28.64 -17.68 -9.13
C PHE A 38 27.60 -16.86 -9.88
N ALA A 39 26.40 -17.42 -10.05
CA ALA A 39 25.25 -16.70 -10.52
C ALA A 39 24.24 -16.53 -9.39
N ILE A 40 23.82 -15.30 -9.11
CA ILE A 40 22.61 -15.10 -8.36
C ILE A 40 21.45 -15.18 -9.34
N VAL A 41 20.58 -16.16 -9.16
CA VAL A 41 19.39 -16.37 -10.00
C VAL A 41 18.16 -15.96 -9.22
N ARG A 42 17.23 -15.26 -9.87
CA ARG A 42 15.90 -14.92 -9.34
C ARG A 42 14.81 -15.58 -10.18
N ASP A 43 13.70 -15.99 -9.54
CA ASP A 43 12.55 -16.61 -10.24
C ASP A 43 11.20 -15.92 -9.93
N GLY A 44 11.22 -14.77 -9.25
CA GLY A 44 10.03 -14.07 -8.76
C GLY A 44 9.51 -14.59 -7.41
N THR A 45 10.04 -15.69 -6.88
CA THR A 45 9.75 -16.16 -5.50
C THR A 45 10.90 -15.92 -4.53
N GLY A 46 12.10 -15.61 -5.07
CA GLY A 46 13.30 -15.37 -4.28
C GLY A 46 14.56 -15.24 -5.15
N PHE A 47 15.69 -15.28 -4.45
CA PHE A 47 17.02 -15.21 -5.01
C PHE A 47 17.86 -16.37 -4.46
N VAL A 48 18.60 -17.06 -5.30
CA VAL A 48 19.48 -18.17 -4.90
C VAL A 48 20.84 -18.06 -5.58
N GLN A 49 21.91 -18.41 -4.86
CA GLN A 49 23.24 -18.56 -5.43
C GLN A 49 23.34 -19.90 -6.16
N CYS A 50 23.78 -19.86 -7.40
CA CYS A 50 24.16 -21.03 -8.20
C CYS A 50 25.67 -21.03 -8.34
N VAL A 51 26.32 -22.13 -7.93
CA VAL A 51 27.77 -22.30 -7.97
C VAL A 51 28.14 -23.20 -9.13
N VAL A 52 28.97 -22.69 -10.05
CA VAL A 52 29.42 -23.42 -11.22
C VAL A 52 30.92 -23.65 -11.11
N THR A 53 31.32 -24.91 -11.02
CA THR A 53 32.71 -25.32 -10.88
C THR A 53 33.16 -26.03 -12.17
N SER A 54 34.32 -25.66 -12.73
CA SER A 54 34.81 -26.20 -13.99
C SER A 54 34.98 -27.73 -14.00
N ASN A 55 35.10 -28.37 -12.84
CA ASN A 55 35.24 -29.81 -12.72
C ASN A 55 33.86 -30.54 -12.67
N ASP A 56 32.78 -29.84 -12.40
CA ASP A 56 31.45 -30.43 -12.14
C ASP A 56 30.48 -30.24 -13.30
N VAL A 57 30.85 -29.41 -14.29
CA VAL A 57 30.03 -29.10 -15.49
C VAL A 57 30.82 -29.34 -16.78
N SER A 58 30.13 -29.38 -17.90
CA SER A 58 30.79 -29.41 -19.23
C SER A 58 31.53 -28.10 -19.51
N THR A 59 32.51 -28.14 -20.42
CA THR A 59 33.25 -26.95 -20.88
C THR A 59 32.27 -25.89 -21.40
N ASP A 60 31.31 -26.30 -22.21
CA ASP A 60 30.29 -25.40 -22.78
C ASP A 60 29.50 -24.65 -21.70
N VAL A 61 29.08 -25.34 -20.65
CA VAL A 61 28.36 -24.70 -19.50
C VAL A 61 29.30 -23.78 -18.70
N PHE A 62 30.59 -24.17 -18.53
CA PHE A 62 31.54 -23.32 -17.82
C PHE A 62 31.85 -22.03 -18.58
N GLU A 63 31.92 -22.07 -19.89
CA GLU A 63 32.20 -20.92 -20.78
C GLU A 63 31.02 -19.94 -20.88
N LEU A 64 29.80 -20.33 -20.44
CA LEU A 64 28.64 -19.44 -20.40
C LEU A 64 28.86 -18.16 -19.55
N GLU A 65 29.79 -18.19 -18.58
CA GLU A 65 30.15 -17.03 -17.78
C GLU A 65 30.47 -15.79 -18.63
N SER A 66 31.20 -16.01 -19.73
CA SER A 66 31.61 -14.92 -20.62
C SER A 66 30.50 -14.41 -21.55
N ALA A 67 29.47 -15.20 -21.78
CA ALA A 67 28.35 -14.89 -22.67
C ALA A 67 27.12 -14.34 -21.94
N LEU A 68 26.93 -14.75 -20.68
CA LEU A 68 25.76 -14.32 -19.88
C LEU A 68 25.94 -12.89 -19.35
N SER A 69 24.86 -12.15 -19.36
CA SER A 69 24.74 -10.80 -18.79
C SER A 69 23.63 -10.75 -17.74
N GLN A 70 23.58 -9.67 -16.99
CA GLN A 70 22.47 -9.40 -16.06
C GLN A 70 21.14 -9.46 -16.82
N GLU A 71 20.14 -10.13 -16.22
CA GLU A 71 18.80 -10.36 -16.78
C GLU A 71 18.74 -11.38 -17.94
N SER A 72 19.83 -12.06 -18.30
CA SER A 72 19.73 -13.25 -19.14
C SER A 72 18.86 -14.30 -18.48
N SER A 73 18.01 -15.01 -19.26
CA SER A 73 17.12 -16.04 -18.73
C SER A 73 17.69 -17.43 -18.97
N VAL A 74 17.64 -18.26 -17.92
CA VAL A 74 18.27 -19.57 -17.89
C VAL A 74 17.37 -20.63 -17.25
N THR A 75 17.63 -21.90 -17.62
CA THR A 75 17.20 -23.07 -16.87
C THR A 75 18.42 -23.66 -16.19
N VAL A 76 18.41 -23.74 -14.87
CA VAL A 76 19.51 -24.29 -14.05
C VAL A 76 19.11 -25.66 -13.52
N THR A 77 19.96 -26.64 -13.70
CA THR A 77 19.87 -27.98 -13.12
C THR A 77 21.04 -28.21 -12.15
N GLY A 78 20.78 -28.63 -10.93
CA GLY A 78 21.82 -28.83 -9.93
C GLY A 78 21.33 -29.41 -8.63
N ILE A 79 22.27 -29.62 -7.71
CA ILE A 79 21.99 -30.20 -6.37
C ILE A 79 21.85 -29.06 -5.38
N VAL A 80 20.77 -29.07 -4.59
CA VAL A 80 20.57 -28.11 -3.48
C VAL A 80 21.49 -28.49 -2.33
N GLN A 81 22.28 -27.53 -1.87
CA GLN A 81 23.20 -27.69 -0.74
C GLN A 81 22.90 -26.63 0.33
N GLU A 82 23.12 -26.98 1.60
CA GLU A 82 23.10 -26.00 2.69
C GLU A 82 24.26 -25.01 2.57
N ASP A 83 23.96 -23.73 2.70
CA ASP A 83 24.96 -22.66 2.87
C ASP A 83 24.44 -21.62 3.88
N SER A 84 25.01 -21.63 5.07
CA SER A 84 24.65 -20.72 6.17
C SER A 84 24.97 -19.23 5.88
N ARG A 85 25.76 -18.94 4.86
CA ARG A 85 26.11 -17.58 4.41
C ARG A 85 25.07 -16.99 3.45
N SER A 86 24.27 -17.87 2.84
CA SER A 86 23.19 -17.48 1.94
C SER A 86 21.98 -16.96 2.74
N ASP A 87 21.36 -15.87 2.28
CA ASP A 87 20.11 -15.36 2.86
C ASP A 87 19.01 -16.43 2.88
N LEU A 88 18.98 -17.28 1.85
CA LEU A 88 18.05 -18.41 1.76
C LEU A 88 18.49 -19.62 2.60
N GLY A 89 19.73 -19.68 3.10
CA GLY A 89 20.27 -20.84 3.83
C GLY A 89 20.65 -22.03 2.92
N VAL A 90 20.50 -21.89 1.60
CA VAL A 90 20.87 -22.90 0.60
C VAL A 90 21.46 -22.26 -0.66
N GLU A 91 22.22 -23.05 -1.41
CA GLU A 91 22.73 -22.74 -2.74
C GLU A 91 22.50 -23.92 -3.67
N ILE A 92 22.73 -23.74 -4.96
CA ILE A 92 22.66 -24.80 -5.98
C ILE A 92 24.05 -25.07 -6.54
N LEU A 93 24.51 -26.30 -6.39
CA LEU A 93 25.69 -26.80 -7.11
C LEU A 93 25.24 -27.19 -8.52
N VAL A 94 25.61 -26.37 -9.50
CA VAL A 94 25.14 -26.53 -10.87
C VAL A 94 25.75 -27.77 -11.52
N LYS A 95 24.93 -28.52 -12.24
CA LYS A 95 25.32 -29.67 -13.09
C LYS A 95 25.15 -29.34 -14.54
N ASP A 96 24.14 -28.54 -14.86
CA ASP A 96 23.83 -28.13 -16.22
C ASP A 96 23.11 -26.78 -16.24
N MET A 97 23.24 -26.01 -17.31
CA MET A 97 22.59 -24.74 -17.51
C MET A 97 22.26 -24.52 -18.99
N ASP A 98 20.98 -24.43 -19.28
CA ASP A 98 20.46 -24.06 -20.59
C ASP A 98 20.16 -22.56 -20.65
N VAL A 99 20.66 -21.89 -21.67
CA VAL A 99 20.35 -20.48 -21.91
C VAL A 99 19.09 -20.36 -22.74
N ILE A 100 18.09 -19.67 -22.20
CA ILE A 100 16.84 -19.37 -22.91
C ILE A 100 17.01 -18.11 -23.76
N HIS A 101 17.61 -17.05 -23.16
CA HIS A 101 17.85 -15.77 -23.82
C HIS A 101 19.04 -15.06 -23.19
N ILE A 102 19.93 -14.54 -23.99
CA ILE A 102 21.03 -13.65 -23.57
C ILE A 102 20.50 -12.21 -23.62
N ALA A 103 20.51 -11.53 -22.50
CA ALA A 103 20.03 -10.14 -22.41
C ALA A 103 21.06 -9.18 -23.04
N GLU A 104 20.56 -8.10 -23.62
CA GLU A 104 21.37 -6.93 -23.96
C GLU A 104 21.88 -6.23 -22.71
N GLU A 105 22.67 -5.16 -22.85
CA GLU A 105 23.16 -4.38 -21.71
C GLU A 105 21.99 -3.84 -20.87
N TYR A 106 21.91 -4.34 -19.63
CA TYR A 106 20.82 -3.96 -18.73
C TYR A 106 21.06 -2.57 -18.14
N PRO A 107 20.12 -1.60 -18.28
CA PRO A 107 20.38 -0.21 -17.94
C PRO A 107 20.56 0.04 -16.44
N ILE A 108 20.00 -0.82 -15.57
CA ILE A 108 20.09 -0.68 -14.12
C ILE A 108 21.22 -1.60 -13.60
N ALA A 109 22.44 -1.09 -13.56
CA ALA A 109 23.56 -1.80 -12.95
C ALA A 109 23.41 -1.89 -11.43
N LEU A 110 24.18 -2.82 -10.80
CA LEU A 110 24.19 -3.01 -9.32
C LEU A 110 25.05 -1.92 -8.63
N LYS A 111 24.62 -0.68 -8.77
CA LYS A 111 25.18 0.52 -8.12
C LYS A 111 24.04 1.48 -7.75
N GLU A 112 24.35 2.52 -7.02
CA GLU A 112 23.37 3.58 -6.77
C GLU A 112 22.99 4.32 -8.05
N HIS A 113 21.70 4.54 -8.22
CA HIS A 113 21.12 5.29 -9.32
C HIS A 113 20.21 6.40 -8.77
N GLY A 114 20.18 7.52 -9.47
CA GLY A 114 19.26 8.62 -9.17
C GLY A 114 17.79 8.17 -9.32
N VAL A 115 16.93 8.68 -8.44
CA VAL A 115 15.52 8.26 -8.38
C VAL A 115 14.77 8.56 -9.70
N SER A 116 15.10 9.67 -10.39
CA SER A 116 14.49 9.98 -11.69
C SER A 116 14.77 8.89 -12.71
N PHE A 117 16.04 8.49 -12.85
CA PHE A 117 16.43 7.40 -13.74
C PHE A 117 15.72 6.08 -13.42
N LEU A 118 15.62 5.73 -12.12
CA LEU A 118 14.92 4.52 -11.69
C LEU A 118 13.42 4.59 -12.00
N MET A 119 12.81 5.76 -11.89
CA MET A 119 11.41 5.96 -12.25
C MET A 119 11.19 5.91 -13.75
N ASP A 120 12.13 6.41 -14.58
CA ASP A 120 12.06 6.32 -16.04
C ASP A 120 12.22 4.87 -16.52
N ASN A 121 12.87 4.03 -15.70
CA ASN A 121 13.02 2.61 -15.91
C ASN A 121 12.18 1.76 -14.94
N ARG A 122 11.03 2.24 -14.52
CA ARG A 122 10.22 1.61 -13.46
C ARG A 122 9.87 0.15 -13.72
N HIS A 123 9.54 -0.19 -14.95
CA HIS A 123 9.22 -1.54 -15.41
C HIS A 123 10.40 -2.52 -15.24
N LEU A 124 11.63 -2.03 -15.31
CA LEU A 124 12.84 -2.79 -15.05
C LEU A 124 13.22 -2.75 -13.57
N TRP A 125 13.07 -1.60 -12.91
CA TRP A 125 13.42 -1.44 -11.51
C TRP A 125 12.62 -2.38 -10.58
N LEU A 126 11.41 -2.76 -10.95
CA LEU A 126 10.60 -3.77 -10.23
C LEU A 126 11.35 -5.10 -10.01
N ARG A 127 12.38 -5.41 -10.81
CA ARG A 127 13.20 -6.62 -10.69
C ARG A 127 14.22 -6.57 -9.54
N SER A 128 14.45 -5.39 -8.94
CA SER A 128 15.41 -5.23 -7.84
C SER A 128 14.94 -5.88 -6.55
N LYS A 129 15.88 -6.33 -5.70
CA LYS A 129 15.56 -6.93 -4.39
C LYS A 129 14.68 -6.00 -3.53
N LYS A 130 14.98 -4.70 -3.51
CA LYS A 130 14.21 -3.71 -2.76
C LYS A 130 12.75 -3.61 -3.25
N GLN A 131 12.54 -3.50 -4.55
CA GLN A 131 11.19 -3.39 -5.11
C GLN A 131 10.41 -4.71 -4.98
N TYR A 132 11.08 -5.84 -5.15
CA TYR A 132 10.51 -7.15 -4.85
C TYR A 132 9.97 -7.20 -3.40
N ALA A 133 10.79 -6.82 -2.41
CA ALA A 133 10.39 -6.84 -1.01
C ALA A 133 9.20 -5.92 -0.75
N ILE A 134 9.21 -4.66 -1.26
CA ILE A 134 8.09 -3.73 -1.12
C ILE A 134 6.79 -4.32 -1.70
N MET A 135 6.85 -4.91 -2.90
CA MET A 135 5.66 -5.48 -3.56
C MET A 135 5.13 -6.72 -2.82
N LYS A 136 6.01 -7.50 -2.17
CA LYS A 136 5.60 -8.62 -1.30
C LYS A 136 4.91 -8.15 -0.04
N VAL A 137 5.44 -7.13 0.63
CA VAL A 137 4.77 -6.49 1.77
C VAL A 137 3.42 -5.91 1.34
N ARG A 138 3.35 -5.19 0.20
CA ARG A 138 2.09 -4.69 -0.36
C ARG A 138 1.07 -5.80 -0.57
N GLN A 139 1.48 -6.93 -1.16
CA GLN A 139 0.62 -8.09 -1.36
C GLN A 139 0.07 -8.63 -0.02
N ASN A 140 0.93 -8.73 1.00
CA ASN A 140 0.51 -9.19 2.32
C ASN A 140 -0.46 -8.21 2.98
N VAL A 141 -0.21 -6.90 2.91
CA VAL A 141 -1.13 -5.86 3.41
C VAL A 141 -2.50 -5.98 2.76
N ILE A 142 -2.54 -6.11 1.41
CA ILE A 142 -3.80 -6.29 0.67
C ILE A 142 -4.54 -7.56 1.14
N LYS A 143 -3.82 -8.67 1.31
CA LYS A 143 -4.42 -9.90 1.81
C LYS A 143 -4.96 -9.73 3.23
N SER A 144 -4.18 -9.13 4.12
CA SER A 144 -4.57 -8.88 5.51
C SER A 144 -5.80 -7.96 5.63
N ILE A 145 -5.91 -6.94 4.77
CA ILE A 145 -7.09 -6.08 4.66
C ILE A 145 -8.33 -6.93 4.35
N ARG A 146 -8.26 -7.78 3.32
CA ARG A 146 -9.39 -8.63 2.91
C ARG A 146 -9.74 -9.66 3.99
N ASP A 147 -8.76 -10.37 4.53
CA ASP A 147 -8.96 -11.34 5.59
C ASP A 147 -9.63 -10.71 6.82
N PHE A 148 -9.26 -9.46 7.17
CA PHE A 148 -9.84 -8.74 8.30
C PHE A 148 -11.35 -8.50 8.12
N PHE A 149 -11.75 -7.97 6.97
CA PHE A 149 -13.15 -7.64 6.70
C PHE A 149 -13.99 -8.88 6.40
N ASP A 150 -13.48 -9.81 5.58
CA ASP A 150 -14.19 -11.04 5.18
C ASP A 150 -14.52 -11.92 6.41
N THR A 151 -13.61 -11.97 7.41
CA THR A 151 -13.84 -12.75 8.66
C THR A 151 -14.75 -12.06 9.67
N ARG A 152 -15.17 -10.81 9.41
CA ARG A 152 -16.07 -10.01 10.25
C ARG A 152 -17.43 -9.73 9.60
N ASP A 153 -17.78 -10.54 8.61
CA ASP A 153 -19.06 -10.47 7.88
C ASP A 153 -19.26 -9.16 7.10
N PHE A 154 -18.18 -8.52 6.64
CA PHE A 154 -18.30 -7.43 5.69
C PHE A 154 -18.50 -7.96 4.28
N VAL A 155 -19.37 -7.31 3.51
CA VAL A 155 -19.57 -7.61 2.10
C VAL A 155 -18.69 -6.69 1.24
N LEU A 156 -17.83 -7.27 0.39
CA LEU A 156 -17.08 -6.51 -0.60
C LEU A 156 -18.02 -6.03 -1.70
N ILE A 157 -18.10 -4.71 -1.88
CA ILE A 157 -18.92 -4.07 -2.94
C ILE A 157 -18.02 -3.14 -3.75
N ASP A 158 -17.85 -3.42 -5.03
CA ASP A 158 -17.07 -2.58 -5.92
C ASP A 158 -17.80 -1.25 -6.20
N SER A 159 -17.12 -0.15 -5.96
CA SER A 159 -17.63 1.18 -6.28
C SER A 159 -17.28 1.58 -7.72
N PRO A 160 -18.15 2.35 -8.43
CA PRO A 160 -17.86 2.80 -9.77
C PRO A 160 -16.63 3.72 -9.81
N MET A 161 -15.78 3.56 -10.82
CA MET A 161 -14.67 4.49 -11.09
C MET A 161 -15.13 5.77 -11.78
N PHE A 162 -16.14 5.69 -12.65
CA PHE A 162 -16.78 6.87 -13.24
C PHE A 162 -17.94 7.34 -12.38
N THR A 163 -17.92 8.61 -11.99
CA THR A 163 -18.95 9.18 -11.14
C THR A 163 -19.42 10.54 -11.67
N GLY A 164 -20.63 10.91 -11.33
CA GLY A 164 -21.15 12.27 -11.53
C GLY A 164 -20.96 13.18 -10.31
N ASN A 165 -20.40 12.67 -9.21
CA ASN A 165 -20.37 13.33 -7.91
C ASN A 165 -18.93 13.66 -7.49
N ALA A 166 -18.75 14.81 -6.82
CA ALA A 166 -17.55 15.09 -6.04
C ALA A 166 -17.75 14.61 -4.59
N VAL A 167 -16.71 14.05 -3.98
CA VAL A 167 -16.67 13.62 -2.56
C VAL A 167 -15.77 14.55 -1.77
N GLU A 168 -14.54 14.77 -2.26
CA GLU A 168 -13.45 15.50 -1.59
C GLU A 168 -13.25 16.94 -2.13
N GLY A 169 -14.22 17.47 -2.89
CA GLY A 169 -14.14 18.80 -3.50
C GLY A 169 -13.99 18.79 -5.01
N THR A 170 -14.57 19.81 -5.65
CA THR A 170 -14.69 19.88 -7.12
C THR A 170 -13.39 20.24 -7.84
N THR A 171 -12.44 20.88 -7.15
CA THR A 171 -11.19 21.38 -7.76
C THR A 171 -10.13 20.30 -7.99
N THR A 172 -10.32 19.10 -7.44
CA THR A 172 -9.37 17.99 -7.51
C THR A 172 -9.89 16.79 -8.31
N LEU A 173 -10.88 17.02 -9.18
CA LEU A 173 -11.47 16.00 -10.06
C LEU A 173 -10.71 15.90 -11.39
N PHE A 174 -10.48 14.65 -11.84
CA PHE A 174 -10.14 14.37 -13.23
C PHE A 174 -11.44 14.23 -14.04
N GLU A 175 -11.72 15.19 -14.91
CA GLU A 175 -12.86 15.15 -15.79
C GLU A 175 -12.55 14.35 -17.06
N THR A 176 -13.54 13.60 -17.53
CA THR A 176 -13.48 12.85 -18.78
C THR A 176 -14.79 12.96 -19.55
N GLU A 177 -14.74 12.81 -20.87
CA GLU A 177 -15.92 12.68 -21.71
C GLU A 177 -16.56 11.31 -21.49
N TYR A 178 -17.86 11.29 -21.18
CA TYR A 178 -18.64 10.07 -21.02
C TYR A 178 -19.85 10.13 -21.98
N PHE A 179 -19.64 9.69 -23.22
CA PHE A 179 -20.60 9.81 -24.32
C PHE A 179 -21.02 11.27 -24.57
N ASN A 180 -22.23 11.64 -24.19
CA ASN A 180 -22.82 12.99 -24.40
C ASN A 180 -22.81 13.88 -23.13
N ARG A 181 -22.06 13.50 -22.10
CA ARG A 181 -21.94 14.25 -20.83
C ARG A 181 -20.57 14.10 -20.21
N SER A 182 -20.25 14.97 -19.26
CA SER A 182 -19.05 14.82 -18.44
C SER A 182 -19.23 13.75 -17.36
N ALA A 183 -18.15 13.03 -17.06
CA ALA A 183 -17.98 12.20 -15.89
C ALA A 183 -16.63 12.52 -15.23
N TYR A 184 -16.46 12.06 -14.01
CA TYR A 184 -15.22 12.25 -13.26
C TYR A 184 -14.67 10.91 -12.82
N LEU A 185 -13.35 10.80 -12.69
CA LEU A 185 -12.73 9.68 -12.00
C LEU A 185 -12.95 9.82 -10.49
N THR A 186 -13.36 8.74 -9.85
CA THR A 186 -13.76 8.74 -8.43
C THR A 186 -12.62 9.15 -7.50
N GLN A 187 -12.92 9.97 -6.49
CA GLN A 187 -11.99 10.33 -5.42
C GLN A 187 -12.09 9.36 -4.23
N SER A 188 -13.22 8.64 -4.11
CA SER A 188 -13.57 7.74 -3.00
C SER A 188 -14.78 6.89 -3.38
N GLY A 189 -14.86 5.69 -2.84
CA GLY A 189 -16.04 4.83 -2.95
C GLY A 189 -17.09 5.07 -1.87
N GLN A 190 -16.82 5.94 -0.88
CA GLN A 190 -17.62 6.12 0.33
C GLN A 190 -19.12 6.26 0.09
N LEU A 191 -19.55 7.18 -0.77
CA LEU A 191 -20.98 7.44 -0.97
C LEU A 191 -21.74 6.19 -1.45
N TYR A 192 -21.09 5.35 -2.26
CA TYR A 192 -21.65 4.08 -2.73
C TYR A 192 -21.62 3.02 -1.62
N GLN A 193 -20.60 3.05 -0.75
CA GLN A 193 -20.53 2.15 0.42
C GLN A 193 -21.61 2.48 1.44
N GLU A 194 -22.00 3.74 1.62
CA GLU A 194 -23.15 4.10 2.47
C GLU A 194 -24.43 3.45 1.96
N ALA A 195 -24.65 3.43 0.63
CA ALA A 195 -25.78 2.69 0.05
C ALA A 195 -25.65 1.17 0.28
N GLY A 196 -24.44 0.64 0.18
CA GLY A 196 -24.15 -0.75 0.50
C GLY A 196 -24.45 -1.10 1.96
N ALA A 197 -24.01 -0.23 2.91
CA ALA A 197 -24.23 -0.44 4.32
C ALA A 197 -25.73 -0.44 4.70
N MET A 198 -26.55 0.41 4.05
CA MET A 198 -28.00 0.40 4.23
C MET A 198 -28.67 -0.89 3.72
N ALA A 199 -28.01 -1.63 2.82
CA ALA A 199 -28.53 -2.88 2.27
C ALA A 199 -27.99 -4.14 2.98
N PHE A 200 -26.70 -4.12 3.39
CA PHE A 200 -25.97 -5.29 3.90
C PHE A 200 -25.47 -5.15 5.33
N GLY A 201 -25.64 -3.99 5.95
CA GLY A 201 -25.21 -3.69 7.31
C GLY A 201 -23.73 -3.29 7.40
N LYS A 202 -22.82 -4.11 6.89
CA LYS A 202 -21.37 -3.84 6.86
C LYS A 202 -20.82 -4.12 5.47
N THR A 203 -20.21 -3.12 4.84
CA THR A 203 -19.64 -3.26 3.51
C THR A 203 -18.24 -2.63 3.45
N TYR A 204 -17.47 -2.99 2.45
CA TYR A 204 -16.24 -2.29 2.11
C TYR A 204 -15.99 -2.32 0.61
N CYS A 205 -15.32 -1.30 0.08
CA CYS A 205 -14.68 -1.39 -1.22
C CYS A 205 -13.15 -1.38 -1.06
N PHE A 206 -12.48 -1.88 -2.08
CA PHE A 206 -11.04 -1.82 -2.17
C PHE A 206 -10.65 -1.57 -3.63
N GLY A 207 -10.39 -0.33 -3.96
CA GLY A 207 -10.25 0.11 -5.33
C GLY A 207 -9.39 1.36 -5.52
N PRO A 208 -9.16 1.75 -6.80
CA PRO A 208 -8.41 2.94 -7.13
C PRO A 208 -9.20 4.21 -6.85
N CYS A 209 -8.50 5.23 -6.36
CA CYS A 209 -8.98 6.59 -6.20
C CYS A 209 -8.09 7.55 -6.97
N PHE A 210 -8.67 8.66 -7.44
CA PHE A 210 -8.02 9.62 -8.32
C PHE A 210 -8.20 11.02 -7.77
N ARG A 211 -7.09 11.74 -7.55
CA ARG A 211 -7.13 13.14 -7.09
C ARG A 211 -6.21 13.99 -7.95
N ALA A 212 -6.76 15.00 -8.61
CA ALA A 212 -6.04 15.93 -9.50
C ALA A 212 -5.29 17.02 -8.72
N GLU A 213 -4.79 16.68 -7.54
CA GLU A 213 -4.06 17.60 -6.68
C GLU A 213 -2.69 17.96 -7.26
N LYS A 214 -2.39 19.25 -7.33
CA LYS A 214 -1.10 19.77 -7.80
C LYS A 214 -0.05 19.71 -6.68
N SER A 215 0.06 18.58 -6.01
CA SER A 215 1.00 18.35 -4.92
C SER A 215 2.27 17.65 -5.39
N LYS A 216 3.44 18.16 -4.93
CA LYS A 216 4.76 17.57 -5.19
C LYS A 216 5.36 16.91 -3.95
N THR A 217 4.56 16.59 -2.94
CA THR A 217 5.04 15.99 -1.70
C THR A 217 5.40 14.52 -1.87
N ARG A 218 6.09 13.96 -0.87
CA ARG A 218 6.46 12.54 -0.84
C ARG A 218 5.27 11.63 -0.53
N LYS A 219 4.13 12.19 -0.08
CA LYS A 219 2.95 11.47 0.42
C LYS A 219 1.78 11.43 -0.57
N HIS A 220 1.92 12.03 -1.79
CA HIS A 220 0.83 12.17 -2.74
C HIS A 220 1.10 11.46 -4.07
N LEU A 221 0.05 10.80 -4.57
CA LEU A 221 -0.09 10.25 -5.91
C LEU A 221 -1.40 10.79 -6.50
N THR A 222 -1.50 10.85 -7.82
CA THR A 222 -2.75 11.23 -8.51
C THR A 222 -3.68 10.03 -8.73
N GLU A 223 -3.15 8.82 -8.64
CA GLU A 223 -3.85 7.53 -8.63
C GLU A 223 -3.28 6.67 -7.52
N PHE A 224 -4.11 6.18 -6.63
CA PHE A 224 -3.73 5.37 -5.48
C PHE A 224 -4.88 4.45 -5.08
N TRP A 225 -4.66 3.53 -4.15
CA TRP A 225 -5.66 2.58 -3.71
C TRP A 225 -6.15 2.88 -2.30
N MET A 226 -7.46 2.77 -2.11
CA MET A 226 -8.07 2.88 -0.78
C MET A 226 -8.89 1.63 -0.47
N VAL A 227 -8.92 1.28 0.82
CA VAL A 227 -9.96 0.44 1.39
C VAL A 227 -10.88 1.34 2.20
N GLU A 228 -12.18 1.21 1.94
CA GLU A 228 -13.20 2.11 2.50
C GLU A 228 -14.38 1.27 3.02
N PRO A 229 -14.36 0.85 4.31
CA PRO A 229 -15.50 0.21 4.95
C PRO A 229 -16.53 1.24 5.40
N GLU A 230 -17.81 0.79 5.40
CA GLU A 230 -18.95 1.56 5.90
C GLU A 230 -19.88 0.64 6.67
N MET A 231 -20.30 1.05 7.88
CA MET A 231 -21.05 0.22 8.83
C MET A 231 -22.31 0.94 9.32
N ALA A 232 -23.46 0.32 9.08
CA ALA A 232 -24.73 0.73 9.69
C ALA A 232 -24.73 0.43 11.20
N PHE A 233 -25.38 1.29 11.98
CA PHE A 233 -25.51 1.19 13.42
C PHE A 233 -24.21 1.39 14.22
N TYR A 234 -23.16 1.92 13.60
CA TYR A 234 -21.89 2.29 14.24
C TYR A 234 -21.84 3.79 14.47
N ASP A 235 -21.50 4.20 15.68
CA ASP A 235 -21.19 5.60 16.02
C ASP A 235 -19.68 5.88 15.81
N LEU A 236 -19.23 7.10 16.16
CA LEU A 236 -17.83 7.48 16.07
C LEU A 236 -16.91 6.58 16.93
N LYS A 237 -17.39 6.20 18.12
CA LYS A 237 -16.60 5.37 19.03
C LYS A 237 -16.40 3.97 18.46
N ASP A 238 -17.47 3.35 17.98
CA ASP A 238 -17.42 2.03 17.35
C ASP A 238 -16.49 2.03 16.12
N ASN A 239 -16.53 3.13 15.36
CA ASN A 239 -15.65 3.34 14.19
C ASN A 239 -14.17 3.41 14.62
N MET A 240 -13.84 4.18 15.66
CA MET A 240 -12.48 4.27 16.20
C MET A 240 -11.98 2.93 16.74
N ASP A 241 -12.83 2.16 17.39
CA ASP A 241 -12.49 0.84 17.92
C ASP A 241 -12.15 -0.13 16.77
N LEU A 242 -12.95 -0.12 15.68
CA LEU A 242 -12.70 -0.94 14.50
C LEU A 242 -11.43 -0.52 13.74
N ILE A 243 -11.16 0.78 13.59
CA ILE A 243 -9.93 1.31 12.97
C ILE A 243 -8.71 0.80 13.73
N GLU A 244 -8.74 0.84 15.05
CA GLU A 244 -7.64 0.37 15.91
C GLU A 244 -7.37 -1.12 15.71
N GLU A 245 -8.41 -1.96 15.80
CA GLU A 245 -8.28 -3.40 15.53
C GLU A 245 -7.72 -3.69 14.14
N PHE A 246 -8.19 -2.94 13.14
CA PHE A 246 -7.78 -3.09 11.76
C PHE A 246 -6.30 -2.77 11.53
N ILE A 247 -5.81 -1.65 12.07
CA ILE A 247 -4.40 -1.26 11.94
C ILE A 247 -3.50 -2.26 12.67
N VAL A 248 -3.86 -2.65 13.90
CA VAL A 248 -3.12 -3.67 14.67
C VAL A 248 -3.03 -4.99 13.90
N HIS A 249 -4.14 -5.42 13.28
CA HIS A 249 -4.17 -6.63 12.46
C HIS A 249 -3.21 -6.55 11.28
N ILE A 250 -3.27 -5.48 10.48
CA ILE A 250 -2.41 -5.31 9.29
C ILE A 250 -0.93 -5.32 9.68
N VAL A 251 -0.56 -4.58 10.72
CA VAL A 251 0.83 -4.48 11.18
C VAL A 251 1.31 -5.83 11.72
N SER A 252 0.53 -6.50 12.56
CA SER A 252 0.88 -7.81 13.11
C SER A 252 1.08 -8.86 12.02
N GLN A 253 0.17 -8.91 11.02
CA GLN A 253 0.28 -9.82 9.88
C GLN A 253 1.50 -9.50 9.01
N SER A 254 1.89 -8.22 8.91
CA SER A 254 3.08 -7.83 8.16
C SER A 254 4.37 -8.25 8.88
N ILE A 255 4.45 -8.09 10.20
CA ILE A 255 5.58 -8.56 11.01
C ILE A 255 5.70 -10.09 10.92
N GLU A 256 4.59 -10.82 10.99
CA GLU A 256 4.59 -12.28 10.99
C GLU A 256 4.99 -12.86 9.62
N ASN A 257 4.41 -12.35 8.54
CA ASN A 257 4.47 -12.97 7.22
C ASN A 257 5.56 -12.39 6.29
N CYS A 258 6.15 -11.22 6.63
CA CYS A 258 7.09 -10.52 5.76
C CYS A 258 8.47 -10.26 6.41
N LYS A 259 8.91 -11.16 7.29
CA LYS A 259 10.18 -11.01 8.04
C LYS A 259 11.39 -10.84 7.13
N GLU A 260 11.49 -11.66 6.08
CA GLU A 260 12.60 -11.61 5.15
C GLU A 260 12.57 -10.34 4.28
N GLU A 261 11.38 -9.92 3.85
CA GLU A 261 11.19 -8.70 3.09
C GLU A 261 11.52 -7.46 3.92
N LEU A 262 11.06 -7.39 5.17
CA LEU A 262 11.37 -6.29 6.09
C LEU A 262 12.87 -6.24 6.40
N LYS A 263 13.55 -7.39 6.52
CA LYS A 263 15.01 -7.46 6.65
C LYS A 263 15.73 -6.93 5.41
N ILE A 264 15.28 -7.29 4.19
CA ILE A 264 15.83 -6.76 2.93
C ILE A 264 15.68 -5.24 2.87
N LEU A 265 14.61 -4.69 3.44
CA LEU A 265 14.34 -3.27 3.50
C LEU A 265 15.07 -2.56 4.64
N GLU A 266 15.82 -3.28 5.47
CA GLU A 266 16.48 -2.78 6.68
C GLU A 266 15.49 -2.08 7.64
N ARG A 267 14.23 -2.57 7.66
CA ARG A 267 13.17 -2.02 8.50
C ARG A 267 13.40 -2.40 9.96
N ASP A 268 13.45 -1.39 10.83
CA ASP A 268 13.41 -1.64 12.28
C ASP A 268 12.01 -2.11 12.69
N ILE A 269 11.87 -3.43 12.88
CA ILE A 269 10.60 -4.05 13.26
C ILE A 269 10.19 -3.70 14.70
N THR A 270 11.11 -3.29 15.58
CA THR A 270 10.78 -2.94 16.97
C THR A 270 9.85 -1.73 17.05
N LEU A 271 9.88 -0.85 16.04
CA LEU A 271 8.96 0.27 15.92
C LEU A 271 7.54 -0.19 15.56
N LEU A 272 7.43 -1.20 14.69
CA LEU A 272 6.13 -1.80 14.34
C LEU A 272 5.56 -2.65 15.49
N GLU A 273 6.39 -3.28 16.31
CA GLU A 273 5.98 -4.07 17.47
C GLU A 273 5.32 -3.22 18.58
N LYS A 274 5.52 -1.89 18.55
CA LYS A 274 4.84 -0.94 19.45
C LYS A 274 3.39 -0.66 19.05
N VAL A 275 2.98 -1.03 17.85
CA VAL A 275 1.61 -0.83 17.35
C VAL A 275 0.67 -1.83 18.00
N LYS A 276 0.15 -1.47 19.16
CA LYS A 276 -0.73 -2.30 20.00
C LYS A 276 -1.85 -1.45 20.58
N SER A 277 -3.03 -2.06 20.77
CA SER A 277 -4.13 -1.43 21.50
C SER A 277 -3.78 -1.22 22.98
N PRO A 278 -4.30 -0.14 23.61
CA PRO A 278 -5.10 0.91 23.01
C PRO A 278 -4.26 2.00 22.34
N PHE A 279 -4.76 2.59 21.25
CA PHE A 279 -4.15 3.77 20.64
C PHE A 279 -4.49 5.02 21.46
N PRO A 280 -3.58 6.02 21.52
CA PRO A 280 -3.90 7.35 22.04
C PRO A 280 -5.05 7.97 21.23
N ARG A 281 -6.05 8.51 21.92
CA ARG A 281 -7.19 9.24 21.35
C ARG A 281 -7.19 10.63 21.93
N ILE A 282 -7.01 11.64 21.11
CA ILE A 282 -6.98 13.04 21.50
C ILE A 282 -7.97 13.84 20.67
N THR A 283 -8.55 14.85 21.26
CA THR A 283 -9.38 15.80 20.52
C THR A 283 -8.54 16.73 19.66
N TYR A 284 -9.17 17.36 18.66
CA TYR A 284 -8.51 18.41 17.87
C TYR A 284 -7.96 19.53 18.78
N ASP A 285 -8.71 19.95 19.81
CA ASP A 285 -8.27 20.97 20.74
C ASP A 285 -7.01 20.56 21.51
N GLU A 286 -6.93 19.29 21.96
CA GLU A 286 -5.74 18.74 22.62
C GLU A 286 -4.54 18.67 21.66
N ALA A 287 -4.77 18.33 20.40
CA ALA A 287 -3.73 18.33 19.37
C ALA A 287 -3.21 19.75 19.11
N VAL A 288 -4.10 20.74 18.97
CA VAL A 288 -3.70 22.16 18.81
C VAL A 288 -2.93 22.66 20.03
N LYS A 289 -3.40 22.32 21.24
CA LYS A 289 -2.68 22.65 22.46
C LYS A 289 -1.27 22.05 22.47
N LEU A 290 -1.15 20.78 22.06
CA LEU A 290 0.16 20.08 21.97
C LEU A 290 1.12 20.80 20.99
N LEU A 291 0.61 21.27 19.85
CA LEU A 291 1.41 22.06 18.90
C LEU A 291 1.92 23.35 19.54
N HIS A 292 1.03 24.14 20.15
CA HIS A 292 1.38 25.40 20.82
C HIS A 292 2.37 25.20 21.97
N ASP A 293 2.16 24.20 22.83
CA ASP A 293 3.05 23.88 23.95
C ASP A 293 4.47 23.48 23.50
N ASN A 294 4.63 23.06 22.22
CA ASN A 294 5.91 22.73 21.62
C ASN A 294 6.44 23.86 20.70
N GLY A 295 5.85 25.05 20.74
CA GLY A 295 6.32 26.23 20.02
C GLY A 295 5.96 26.25 18.52
N GLN A 296 5.08 25.37 18.07
CA GLN A 296 4.55 25.38 16.70
C GLN A 296 3.43 26.41 16.59
N GLU A 297 3.57 27.35 15.66
CA GLU A 297 2.49 28.27 15.33
C GLU A 297 1.41 27.52 14.52
N PHE A 298 0.19 27.50 15.01
CA PHE A 298 -0.94 26.86 14.34
C PHE A 298 -2.19 27.71 14.49
N LYS A 299 -2.90 27.90 13.36
CA LYS A 299 -4.18 28.63 13.35
C LYS A 299 -5.32 27.66 13.64
N TYR A 300 -6.03 27.84 14.75
CA TYR A 300 -7.23 27.06 15.08
C TYR A 300 -8.26 27.10 13.94
N GLY A 301 -8.89 25.97 13.66
CA GLY A 301 -9.83 25.81 12.56
C GLY A 301 -9.17 25.57 11.19
N SER A 302 -7.87 25.28 11.17
CA SER A 302 -7.15 24.80 9.98
C SER A 302 -6.99 23.27 10.04
N ASP A 303 -6.73 22.66 8.88
CA ASP A 303 -6.29 21.28 8.80
C ASP A 303 -4.79 21.16 9.15
N PHE A 304 -4.36 20.02 9.70
CA PHE A 304 -2.94 19.82 10.05
C PHE A 304 -2.10 19.58 8.79
N GLY A 305 -1.03 20.37 8.67
CA GLY A 305 -0.02 20.14 7.66
C GLY A 305 0.99 19.05 8.05
N ALA A 306 1.82 18.63 7.11
CA ALA A 306 2.82 17.59 7.38
C ALA A 306 3.76 17.88 8.57
N PRO A 307 4.22 19.13 8.84
CA PRO A 307 5.01 19.43 10.04
C PRO A 307 4.20 19.29 11.34
N ASP A 308 2.89 19.61 11.30
CA ASP A 308 2.01 19.51 12.46
C ASP A 308 1.75 18.04 12.80
N GLU A 309 1.40 17.24 11.79
CA GLU A 309 1.24 15.77 11.91
C GLU A 309 2.51 15.12 12.48
N GLU A 310 3.69 15.50 11.99
CA GLU A 310 4.97 14.94 12.42
C GLU A 310 5.24 15.29 13.89
N LEU A 311 4.99 16.53 14.30
CA LEU A 311 5.16 16.96 15.69
C LEU A 311 4.20 16.23 16.62
N ILE A 312 2.90 16.13 16.26
CA ILE A 312 1.92 15.41 17.04
C ILE A 312 2.33 13.94 17.18
N ALA A 313 2.60 13.26 16.06
CA ALA A 313 2.97 11.85 16.06
C ALA A 313 4.26 11.58 16.88
N SER A 314 5.22 12.52 16.91
CA SER A 314 6.45 12.37 17.68
C SER A 314 6.26 12.24 19.19
N LYS A 315 5.08 12.53 19.70
CA LYS A 315 4.75 12.42 21.14
C LYS A 315 4.20 11.05 21.51
N PHE A 316 4.01 10.16 20.54
CA PHE A 316 3.42 8.85 20.74
C PHE A 316 4.26 7.75 20.07
N ASP A 317 4.32 6.58 20.70
CA ASP A 317 5.04 5.40 20.19
C ASP A 317 4.18 4.55 19.22
N SER A 318 2.88 4.84 19.14
CA SER A 318 1.90 4.15 18.30
C SER A 318 1.07 5.15 17.49
N PRO A 319 0.28 4.72 16.50
CA PRO A 319 -0.64 5.62 15.80
C PRO A 319 -1.53 6.38 16.78
N VAL A 320 -1.74 7.67 16.54
CA VAL A 320 -2.61 8.52 17.35
C VAL A 320 -3.88 8.86 16.58
N MET A 321 -5.04 8.76 17.25
CA MET A 321 -6.33 9.16 16.71
C MET A 321 -6.66 10.58 17.13
N ILE A 322 -6.95 11.45 16.17
CA ILE A 322 -7.40 12.82 16.42
C ILE A 322 -8.87 12.91 16.03
N HIS A 323 -9.73 13.30 16.96
CA HIS A 323 -11.17 13.34 16.74
C HIS A 323 -11.82 14.66 17.16
N SER A 324 -13.11 14.82 16.89
CA SER A 324 -13.88 16.02 17.26
C SER A 324 -13.32 17.30 16.64
N TRP A 325 -13.29 17.33 15.33
CA TRP A 325 -12.74 18.41 14.52
C TRP A 325 -13.71 19.61 14.43
N PRO A 326 -13.22 20.84 14.28
CA PRO A 326 -14.07 21.96 13.87
C PRO A 326 -14.81 21.59 12.58
N HIS A 327 -16.13 21.80 12.54
CA HIS A 327 -16.95 21.31 11.43
C HIS A 327 -16.54 21.88 10.06
N GLU A 328 -15.95 23.08 10.03
CA GLU A 328 -15.51 23.76 8.82
C GLU A 328 -14.33 23.06 8.14
N THR A 329 -13.59 22.21 8.88
CA THR A 329 -12.44 21.46 8.36
C THR A 329 -12.82 20.12 7.74
N LYS A 330 -14.07 19.68 7.89
CA LYS A 330 -14.52 18.36 7.44
C LYS A 330 -15.61 18.48 6.37
N ALA A 331 -15.78 17.41 5.60
CA ALA A 331 -16.70 17.36 4.48
C ALA A 331 -18.17 17.46 4.90
N PHE A 332 -19.03 17.87 3.96
CA PHE A 332 -20.46 18.12 4.18
C PHE A 332 -21.23 16.94 4.78
N TYR A 333 -20.80 15.74 4.52
CA TYR A 333 -21.45 14.50 4.94
C TYR A 333 -21.11 14.05 6.37
N MET A 334 -20.17 14.73 7.06
CA MET A 334 -19.85 14.37 8.43
C MET A 334 -20.95 14.77 9.41
N LYS A 335 -21.33 13.87 10.32
CA LYS A 335 -22.20 14.21 11.44
C LYS A 335 -21.53 15.25 12.33
N ARG A 336 -22.32 16.17 12.88
CA ARG A 336 -21.86 17.11 13.90
C ARG A 336 -22.37 16.71 15.28
N ASP A 337 -21.68 17.17 16.29
CA ASP A 337 -22.10 17.02 17.69
C ASP A 337 -23.37 17.85 18.01
N ASP A 338 -23.95 17.67 19.19
CA ASP A 338 -25.16 18.39 19.61
C ASP A 338 -24.97 19.91 19.66
N SER A 339 -23.76 20.41 19.74
CA SER A 339 -23.46 21.85 19.71
C SER A 339 -23.41 22.44 18.28
N ASP A 340 -23.44 21.60 17.25
CA ASP A 340 -23.25 21.92 15.84
C ASP A 340 -21.88 22.58 15.51
N LYS A 341 -20.90 22.45 16.41
CA LYS A 341 -19.57 23.06 16.27
C LYS A 341 -18.50 22.06 15.83
N LEU A 342 -18.63 20.82 16.26
CA LEU A 342 -17.61 19.81 16.02
C LEU A 342 -18.14 18.71 15.09
N ALA A 343 -17.37 18.37 14.07
CA ALA A 343 -17.62 17.20 13.25
C ALA A 343 -17.16 15.93 14.00
N LEU A 344 -17.96 14.88 13.96
CA LEU A 344 -17.65 13.56 14.49
C LEU A 344 -16.72 12.79 13.54
N GLY A 345 -15.61 13.43 13.19
CA GLY A 345 -14.55 12.88 12.36
C GLY A 345 -13.42 12.31 13.19
N VAL A 346 -12.65 11.41 12.61
CA VAL A 346 -11.41 10.86 13.15
C VAL A 346 -10.36 10.72 12.05
N ASP A 347 -9.14 11.18 12.33
CA ASP A 347 -7.97 10.94 11.52
C ASP A 347 -6.94 10.17 12.33
N VAL A 348 -6.23 9.23 11.70
CA VAL A 348 -5.18 8.44 12.35
C VAL A 348 -3.83 8.80 11.76
N ILE A 349 -2.97 9.35 12.60
CA ILE A 349 -1.62 9.75 12.23
C ILE A 349 -0.66 8.63 12.60
N ALA A 350 0.04 8.08 11.60
CA ALA A 350 1.07 7.08 11.81
C ALA A 350 2.34 7.72 12.41
N PRO A 351 3.07 7.00 13.28
CA PRO A 351 4.35 7.47 13.82
C PRO A 351 5.42 7.62 12.72
N GLU A 352 6.60 8.08 13.09
CA GLU A 352 7.79 8.20 12.24
C GLU A 352 7.61 9.19 11.05
N GLY A 353 6.66 10.13 11.13
CA GLY A 353 6.45 11.16 10.10
C GLY A 353 5.68 10.70 8.84
N TYR A 354 5.08 9.52 8.86
CA TYR A 354 4.29 9.04 7.71
C TYR A 354 2.96 9.77 7.55
N GLY A 355 2.48 10.44 8.60
CA GLY A 355 1.31 11.30 8.58
C GLY A 355 0.00 10.51 8.62
N GLU A 356 -1.08 11.15 8.19
CA GLU A 356 -2.41 10.54 8.17
C GLU A 356 -2.45 9.31 7.27
N ILE A 357 -2.85 8.16 7.82
CA ILE A 357 -3.06 6.88 7.10
C ILE A 357 -4.54 6.51 7.00
N VAL A 358 -5.38 7.01 7.89
CA VAL A 358 -6.83 6.81 7.91
C VAL A 358 -7.53 8.14 8.17
N GLY A 359 -8.56 8.42 7.39
CA GLY A 359 -9.54 9.46 7.65
C GLY A 359 -10.94 8.87 7.65
N GLY A 360 -11.80 9.28 8.59
CA GLY A 360 -13.16 8.75 8.69
C GLY A 360 -14.04 9.49 9.66
N GLY A 361 -15.19 8.90 10.01
CA GLY A 361 -16.11 9.47 10.99
C GLY A 361 -17.54 8.96 10.85
N GLN A 362 -18.39 9.49 11.69
CA GLN A 362 -19.83 9.27 11.66
C GLN A 362 -20.47 10.14 10.58
N ARG A 363 -21.42 9.58 9.85
CA ARG A 363 -22.07 10.25 8.72
C ARG A 363 -23.34 10.96 9.18
N GLU A 364 -23.70 12.05 8.48
CA GLU A 364 -25.00 12.73 8.71
C GLU A 364 -26.15 11.81 8.30
N ASP A 365 -27.05 11.56 9.21
CA ASP A 365 -28.20 10.66 9.07
C ASP A 365 -29.54 11.40 8.94
N ASP A 366 -29.55 12.72 9.12
CA ASP A 366 -30.72 13.58 8.92
C ASP A 366 -30.77 14.14 7.48
N HIS A 367 -31.93 13.97 6.84
CA HIS A 367 -32.13 14.36 5.44
C HIS A 367 -32.02 15.87 5.21
N ASP A 368 -32.71 16.65 6.02
CA ASP A 368 -32.87 18.10 5.77
C ASP A 368 -31.55 18.82 6.10
N THR A 369 -30.88 18.39 7.16
CA THR A 369 -29.52 18.83 7.50
C THR A 369 -28.54 18.54 6.37
N LEU A 370 -28.61 17.35 5.76
CA LEU A 370 -27.71 16.98 4.67
C LEU A 370 -27.98 17.79 3.39
N VAL A 371 -29.25 18.08 3.08
CA VAL A 371 -29.65 18.98 1.96
C VAL A 371 -29.04 20.37 2.17
N GLU A 372 -29.26 20.97 3.34
CA GLU A 372 -28.72 22.29 3.68
C GLU A 372 -27.19 22.33 3.51
N ARG A 373 -26.48 21.30 3.98
CA ARG A 373 -25.01 21.26 3.87
C ARG A 373 -24.51 21.10 2.46
N ILE A 374 -25.18 20.31 1.61
CA ILE A 374 -24.85 20.17 0.18
C ILE A 374 -24.99 21.54 -0.52
N GLU A 375 -26.09 22.29 -0.22
CA GLU A 375 -26.31 23.63 -0.78
C GLU A 375 -25.24 24.62 -0.30
N ASN A 376 -24.93 24.63 1.01
CA ASN A 376 -23.91 25.49 1.59
C ASN A 376 -22.51 25.26 1.03
N HIS A 377 -22.21 24.02 0.56
CA HIS A 377 -20.96 23.70 -0.14
C HIS A 377 -21.02 24.00 -1.64
N GLY A 378 -22.13 24.60 -2.14
CA GLY A 378 -22.30 24.94 -3.56
C GLY A 378 -22.37 23.72 -4.48
N LEU A 379 -22.73 22.56 -3.96
CA LEU A 379 -22.84 21.32 -4.73
C LEU A 379 -24.24 21.16 -5.33
N PRO A 380 -24.38 20.61 -6.55
CA PRO A 380 -25.67 20.48 -7.20
C PRO A 380 -26.49 19.34 -6.56
N ILE A 381 -27.59 19.67 -5.91
CA ILE A 381 -28.52 18.70 -5.29
C ILE A 381 -28.91 17.56 -6.25
N SER A 382 -29.08 17.86 -7.54
CA SER A 382 -29.47 16.88 -8.54
C SER A 382 -28.47 15.71 -8.66
N ALA A 383 -27.19 15.94 -8.42
CA ALA A 383 -26.14 14.91 -8.43
C ALA A 383 -26.20 14.01 -7.20
N PHE A 384 -26.79 14.49 -6.08
CA PHE A 384 -26.86 13.79 -4.81
C PHE A 384 -28.25 13.22 -4.49
N LYS A 385 -29.22 13.31 -5.41
CA LYS A 385 -30.58 12.87 -5.14
C LYS A 385 -30.65 11.42 -4.67
N TRP A 386 -29.96 10.49 -5.30
CA TRP A 386 -29.87 9.09 -4.91
C TRP A 386 -29.24 8.90 -3.52
N TYR A 387 -28.25 9.73 -3.17
CA TYR A 387 -27.57 9.71 -1.87
C TYR A 387 -28.46 10.25 -0.74
N LEU A 388 -29.24 11.32 -1.02
CA LEU A 388 -30.22 11.86 -0.12
C LEU A 388 -31.38 10.87 0.15
N ASP A 389 -31.75 10.04 -0.84
CA ASP A 389 -32.79 9.01 -0.66
C ASP A 389 -32.40 8.00 0.44
N LEU A 390 -31.13 7.77 0.72
CA LEU A 390 -30.68 6.92 1.83
C LEU A 390 -31.13 7.44 3.21
N ARG A 391 -31.35 8.76 3.33
CA ARG A 391 -31.85 9.40 4.56
C ARG A 391 -33.37 9.40 4.64
N LYS A 392 -34.06 9.17 3.53
CA LYS A 392 -35.54 9.05 3.50
C LYS A 392 -36.03 7.65 3.78
N TYR A 393 -35.26 6.63 3.38
CA TYR A 393 -35.67 5.25 3.40
C TYR A 393 -34.83 4.41 4.35
N GLY A 394 -35.13 4.49 5.65
CA GLY A 394 -34.49 3.69 6.69
C GLY A 394 -33.14 4.21 7.13
N SER A 395 -33.02 5.53 7.29
CA SER A 395 -31.81 6.17 7.84
C SER A 395 -31.47 5.61 9.23
N VAL A 396 -30.20 5.38 9.47
CA VAL A 396 -29.66 4.95 10.76
C VAL A 396 -28.33 5.64 10.99
N THR A 397 -27.90 5.72 12.26
CA THR A 397 -26.52 6.08 12.59
C THR A 397 -25.58 5.13 11.85
N HIS A 398 -24.58 5.67 11.14
CA HIS A 398 -23.61 4.88 10.42
C HIS A 398 -22.28 5.62 10.34
N SER A 399 -21.22 4.88 10.17
CA SER A 399 -19.85 5.38 10.19
C SER A 399 -18.98 4.59 9.21
N GLY A 400 -17.90 5.20 8.82
CA GLY A 400 -16.90 4.54 8.00
C GLY A 400 -15.58 5.29 7.97
N PHE A 401 -14.61 4.72 7.28
CA PHE A 401 -13.29 5.31 7.14
C PHE A 401 -12.64 4.91 5.83
N GLY A 402 -11.63 5.65 5.42
CA GLY A 402 -10.76 5.31 4.29
C GLY A 402 -9.32 5.12 4.75
N LEU A 403 -8.67 4.01 4.35
CA LEU A 403 -7.24 3.81 4.55
C LEU A 403 -6.52 3.83 3.21
N GLY A 404 -5.52 4.72 3.09
CA GLY A 404 -4.65 4.81 1.91
C GLY A 404 -3.59 3.71 1.90
N LEU A 405 -3.67 2.79 0.94
CA LEU A 405 -2.79 1.62 0.86
C LEU A 405 -1.32 2.01 0.72
N GLU A 406 -1.00 2.92 -0.19
CA GLU A 406 0.38 3.30 -0.50
C GLU A 406 1.09 3.93 0.70
N ARG A 407 0.38 4.75 1.46
CA ARG A 407 0.91 5.40 2.66
C ARG A 407 1.13 4.38 3.78
N THR A 408 0.19 3.45 3.96
CA THR A 408 0.31 2.34 4.92
C THR A 408 1.49 1.43 4.57
N VAL A 409 1.64 1.05 3.30
CA VAL A 409 2.79 0.23 2.85
C VAL A 409 4.11 1.01 3.01
N SER A 410 4.12 2.33 2.75
CA SER A 410 5.28 3.19 2.96
C SER A 410 5.74 3.15 4.42
N TRP A 411 4.82 3.31 5.35
CA TRP A 411 5.07 3.23 6.78
C TRP A 411 5.58 1.86 7.22
N ILE A 412 4.88 0.78 6.86
CA ILE A 412 5.28 -0.59 7.24
C ILE A 412 6.68 -0.93 6.68
N CYS A 413 6.97 -0.53 5.46
CA CYS A 413 8.26 -0.79 4.80
C CYS A 413 9.39 0.17 5.24
N GLY A 414 9.11 1.27 5.93
CA GLY A 414 10.11 2.30 6.21
C GLY A 414 10.57 3.07 4.96
N ILE A 415 9.67 3.35 4.02
CA ILE A 415 9.99 3.99 2.72
C ILE A 415 9.53 5.44 2.70
N ASP A 416 10.41 6.37 2.40
CA ASP A 416 10.16 7.81 2.44
C ASP A 416 9.12 8.32 1.43
N HIS A 417 8.91 7.62 0.32
CA HIS A 417 8.10 8.15 -0.78
C HIS A 417 7.13 7.11 -1.32
N VAL A 418 5.84 7.41 -1.25
CA VAL A 418 4.74 6.52 -1.68
C VAL A 418 4.84 6.03 -3.14
N ARG A 419 5.54 6.75 -4.04
CA ARG A 419 5.76 6.29 -5.42
C ARG A 419 6.51 4.97 -5.54
N GLN A 420 7.22 4.52 -4.48
CA GLN A 420 7.91 3.24 -4.48
C GLN A 420 7.01 2.08 -4.07
N THR A 421 5.85 2.34 -3.46
CA THR A 421 4.95 1.36 -2.87
C THR A 421 3.80 0.93 -3.78
N ILE A 422 3.71 1.51 -4.96
CA ILE A 422 2.80 1.12 -6.04
C ILE A 422 3.62 0.65 -7.26
N PRO A 423 3.18 -0.37 -8.01
CA PRO A 423 3.95 -0.87 -9.15
C PRO A 423 4.29 0.20 -10.19
N PHE A 424 3.30 0.99 -10.61
CA PHE A 424 3.43 2.04 -11.61
C PHE A 424 2.80 3.34 -11.08
N PRO A 425 3.60 4.22 -10.45
CA PRO A 425 3.06 5.43 -9.81
C PRO A 425 2.61 6.47 -10.83
N ARG A 426 1.48 7.10 -10.53
CA ARG A 426 0.99 8.30 -11.22
C ARG A 426 1.18 9.50 -10.33
N THR A 427 1.87 10.52 -10.83
CA THR A 427 2.11 11.78 -10.12
C THR A 427 1.86 12.95 -11.06
N MET A 428 1.81 14.17 -10.55
CA MET A 428 1.56 15.37 -11.35
C MET A 428 2.49 15.48 -12.59
N GLY A 429 3.69 14.94 -12.53
CA GLY A 429 4.68 15.02 -13.62
C GLY A 429 4.98 13.70 -14.31
N ARG A 430 4.23 12.61 -14.02
CA ARG A 430 4.52 11.29 -14.57
C ARG A 430 3.24 10.50 -14.85
N LEU A 431 3.07 10.16 -16.10
CA LEU A 431 1.99 9.28 -16.60
C LEU A 431 2.52 7.92 -17.09
N GLU A 432 3.69 7.87 -17.68
CA GLU A 432 4.36 6.65 -18.14
C GLU A 432 5.21 6.01 -17.03
N PRO A 433 5.53 4.72 -17.24
CA PRO A 433 5.88 3.78 -16.19
C PRO A 433 6.98 4.18 -15.28
#